data_88c0cc4a180d404646a9501256f01176
#
_entry.id   88c0cc4a180d404646a9501256f01176
#
_cell.length_a   1.000
_cell.length_b   1.000
_cell.length_c   1.000
_cell.angle_alpha   90.00
_cell.angle_beta   90.00
_cell.angle_gamma   90.00
#
_symmetry.space_group_name_H-M   'P 1'
#
loop_
_entity.id
_entity.type
_entity.pdbx_description
1 polymer ?
#
loop_
_entity_poly.entity_id
_entity_poly.type
_entity_poly.pdbx_seq_one_letter_code
_entity_poly.pdbx_strand_id
1 'polypeptide(L)'
;MHPIQVPRRLLLRRQFLQVSGLSGISLLLGGCGLPLFESVVGKLSEPLNQKVEALLFNPQKLAPEFPPSAIEPEALLVNTFDFTPQINPATFRLKINGEVNNPISLSMVEIQQMPLSSMIIRHVCVEGWAAIVQWGGVQLRELLQLAQPKDTVRYAYFQSADGYYDSWDLASAAHPQTLMAYQKNGQPLSVDNGAPIRLASPIKLGYKQSKWVTEITLTSKLLPKKGYWEDQGYEWYAGL
;
A
#
# COMPACT_ATOMS: atom_id res chain seq x y z
N MET A 1 -25.26 12.69 -66.54
CA MET A 1 -24.26 12.74 -65.47
C MET A 1 -24.64 11.70 -64.40
N HIS A 2 -23.99 10.57 -64.37
CA HIS A 2 -24.22 9.54 -63.33
C HIS A 2 -23.27 9.79 -62.15
N PRO A 3 -23.75 9.72 -60.92
CA PRO A 3 -22.88 9.84 -59.75
C PRO A 3 -22.08 8.55 -59.55
N ILE A 4 -20.76 8.72 -59.32
CA ILE A 4 -19.82 7.65 -59.00
C ILE A 4 -20.11 7.14 -57.59
N GLN A 5 -20.58 5.89 -57.47
CA GLN A 5 -20.72 5.21 -56.17
C GLN A 5 -19.36 4.67 -55.72
N VAL A 6 -18.85 5.20 -54.60
CA VAL A 6 -17.67 4.66 -53.92
C VAL A 6 -18.09 3.48 -53.04
N PRO A 7 -17.59 2.26 -53.21
CA PRO A 7 -17.96 1.14 -52.38
C PRO A 7 -17.41 1.31 -50.97
N ARG A 8 -18.28 1.49 -49.98
CA ARG A 8 -17.91 1.35 -48.58
C ARG A 8 -17.60 -0.12 -48.28
N ARG A 9 -16.32 -0.48 -48.16
CA ARG A 9 -15.93 -1.78 -47.62
C ARG A 9 -16.23 -1.80 -46.12
N LEU A 10 -17.41 -2.29 -45.78
CA LEU A 10 -17.74 -2.69 -44.42
C LEU A 10 -16.91 -3.92 -44.09
N LEU A 11 -15.92 -3.81 -43.21
CA LEU A 11 -15.24 -4.96 -42.63
C LEU A 11 -16.30 -5.83 -41.94
N LEU A 12 -16.47 -7.07 -42.41
CA LEU A 12 -17.40 -8.02 -41.81
C LEU A 12 -16.95 -8.27 -40.37
N ARG A 13 -17.90 -8.34 -39.41
CA ARG A 13 -17.62 -8.63 -37.96
C ARG A 13 -16.66 -9.78 -37.77
N ARG A 14 -16.69 -10.79 -38.62
CA ARG A 14 -15.79 -11.94 -38.59
C ARG A 14 -14.35 -11.57 -38.94
N GLN A 15 -14.10 -10.65 -39.85
CA GLN A 15 -12.76 -10.18 -40.21
C GLN A 15 -12.18 -9.28 -39.11
N PHE A 16 -13.01 -8.46 -38.48
CA PHE A 16 -12.60 -7.66 -37.30
C PHE A 16 -12.21 -8.56 -36.15
N LEU A 17 -12.97 -9.59 -35.81
CA LEU A 17 -12.66 -10.55 -34.75
C LEU A 17 -11.43 -11.40 -35.08
N GLN A 18 -11.18 -11.75 -36.32
CA GLN A 18 -10.00 -12.49 -36.74
C GLN A 18 -8.72 -11.63 -36.61
N VAL A 19 -8.75 -10.38 -37.02
CA VAL A 19 -7.63 -9.44 -36.89
C VAL A 19 -7.37 -9.10 -35.42
N SER A 20 -8.40 -8.84 -34.63
CA SER A 20 -8.27 -8.55 -33.21
C SER A 20 -7.77 -9.77 -32.41
N GLY A 21 -8.26 -10.98 -32.75
CA GLY A 21 -7.83 -12.23 -32.12
C GLY A 21 -6.37 -12.57 -32.43
N LEU A 22 -5.93 -12.41 -33.67
CA LEU A 22 -4.53 -12.65 -34.06
C LEU A 22 -3.56 -11.64 -33.42
N SER A 23 -3.96 -10.37 -33.33
CA SER A 23 -3.17 -9.33 -32.65
C SER A 23 -3.07 -9.56 -31.12
N GLY A 24 -4.17 -10.03 -30.50
CA GLY A 24 -4.20 -10.39 -29.07
C GLY A 24 -3.34 -11.61 -28.75
N ILE A 25 -3.36 -12.63 -29.60
CA ILE A 25 -2.56 -13.86 -29.41
C ILE A 25 -1.07 -13.58 -29.61
N SER A 26 -0.67 -12.74 -30.56
CA SER A 26 0.73 -12.37 -30.73
C SER A 26 1.29 -11.56 -29.57
N LEU A 27 0.48 -10.73 -28.89
CA LEU A 27 0.86 -10.04 -27.66
C LEU A 27 1.00 -10.99 -26.45
N LEU A 28 0.17 -12.05 -26.39
CA LEU A 28 0.23 -13.05 -25.32
C LEU A 28 1.37 -14.05 -25.49
N LEU A 29 1.72 -14.42 -26.74
CA LEU A 29 2.79 -15.38 -27.02
C LEU A 29 4.18 -14.73 -27.08
N GLY A 30 4.27 -13.42 -27.29
CA GLY A 30 5.55 -12.69 -27.30
C GLY A 30 6.09 -12.31 -25.92
N GLY A 31 5.31 -12.50 -24.84
CA GLY A 31 5.64 -12.04 -23.50
C GLY A 31 6.50 -12.98 -22.65
N CYS A 32 6.71 -14.20 -23.05
CA CYS A 32 7.47 -15.16 -22.27
C CYS A 32 8.93 -15.20 -22.72
N GLY A 33 9.83 -14.43 -22.08
CA GLY A 33 11.24 -14.73 -22.10
C GLY A 33 12.24 -13.67 -22.53
N LEU A 34 11.89 -12.39 -22.63
CA LEU A 34 12.88 -11.33 -22.84
C LEU A 34 12.91 -10.39 -21.61
N PRO A 35 13.91 -10.52 -20.71
CA PRO A 35 14.04 -9.67 -19.50
C PRO A 35 14.04 -8.17 -19.80
N LEU A 36 14.52 -7.78 -20.99
CA LEU A 36 14.47 -6.40 -21.48
C LEU A 36 13.05 -5.92 -21.77
N PHE A 37 12.14 -6.82 -22.22
CA PHE A 37 10.76 -6.45 -22.54
C PHE A 37 9.94 -6.22 -21.26
N GLU A 38 10.12 -7.06 -20.25
CA GLU A 38 9.47 -6.91 -18.93
C GLU A 38 9.88 -5.60 -18.27
N SER A 39 11.17 -5.24 -18.29
CA SER A 39 11.65 -4.01 -17.69
C SER A 39 11.15 -2.74 -18.42
N VAL A 40 11.02 -2.80 -19.75
CA VAL A 40 10.53 -1.67 -20.55
C VAL A 40 9.01 -1.52 -20.40
N VAL A 41 8.26 -2.61 -20.47
CA VAL A 41 6.81 -2.60 -20.29
C VAL A 41 6.45 -2.17 -18.87
N GLY A 42 7.13 -2.68 -17.85
CA GLY A 42 6.93 -2.27 -16.45
C GLY A 42 7.15 -0.76 -16.26
N LYS A 43 8.29 -0.24 -16.75
CA LYS A 43 8.60 1.20 -16.65
C LYS A 43 7.61 2.11 -17.39
N LEU A 44 6.99 1.62 -18.48
CA LEU A 44 5.99 2.38 -19.23
C LEU A 44 4.58 2.26 -18.64
N SER A 45 4.25 1.09 -18.09
CA SER A 45 2.92 0.82 -17.52
C SER A 45 2.76 1.35 -16.08
N GLU A 46 3.80 1.31 -15.25
CA GLU A 46 3.75 1.75 -13.85
C GLU A 46 3.19 3.19 -13.68
N PRO A 47 3.66 4.21 -14.40
CA PRO A 47 3.12 5.57 -14.27
C PRO A 47 1.66 5.68 -14.70
N LEU A 48 1.22 4.84 -15.65
CA LEU A 48 -0.18 4.79 -16.08
C LEU A 48 -1.04 4.10 -15.03
N ASN A 49 -0.59 2.95 -14.51
CA ASN A 49 -1.28 2.22 -13.44
C ASN A 49 -1.47 3.09 -12.20
N GLN A 50 -0.41 3.75 -11.74
CA GLN A 50 -0.50 4.67 -10.59
C GLN A 50 -1.55 5.77 -10.79
N LYS A 51 -1.67 6.34 -11.99
CA LYS A 51 -2.68 7.35 -12.30
C LYS A 51 -4.09 6.77 -12.31
N VAL A 52 -4.26 5.58 -12.87
CA VAL A 52 -5.56 4.88 -12.92
C VAL A 52 -5.99 4.49 -11.51
N GLU A 53 -5.10 3.92 -10.71
CA GLU A 53 -5.38 3.53 -9.33
C GLU A 53 -5.70 4.75 -8.46
N ALA A 54 -4.95 5.85 -8.57
CA ALA A 54 -5.23 7.09 -7.88
C ALA A 54 -6.58 7.72 -8.29
N LEU A 55 -6.98 7.56 -9.57
CA LEU A 55 -8.28 8.02 -10.07
C LEU A 55 -9.44 7.16 -9.55
N LEU A 56 -9.22 5.84 -9.44
CA LEU A 56 -10.23 4.90 -8.97
C LEU A 56 -10.34 4.85 -7.44
N PHE A 57 -9.28 5.27 -6.74
CA PHE A 57 -9.26 5.26 -5.29
C PHE A 57 -10.24 6.28 -4.72
N ASN A 58 -11.17 5.79 -3.92
CA ASN A 58 -12.09 6.62 -3.15
C ASN A 58 -11.67 6.62 -1.68
N PRO A 59 -11.05 7.70 -1.15
CA PRO A 59 -10.55 7.74 0.23
C PRO A 59 -11.64 7.71 1.30
N GLN A 60 -12.91 7.80 0.90
CA GLN A 60 -14.08 7.68 1.81
C GLN A 60 -14.70 6.28 1.79
N LYS A 61 -14.31 5.42 0.84
CA LYS A 61 -14.87 4.06 0.73
C LYS A 61 -14.15 3.13 1.69
N LEU A 62 -14.87 2.66 2.70
CA LEU A 62 -14.34 1.69 3.66
C LEU A 62 -14.27 0.29 3.02
N ALA A 63 -13.19 -0.42 3.33
CA ALA A 63 -13.09 -1.86 3.08
C ALA A 63 -14.03 -2.62 4.03
N PRO A 64 -14.56 -3.79 3.63
CA PRO A 64 -15.41 -4.60 4.49
C PRO A 64 -14.70 -5.02 5.78
N GLU A 65 -15.44 -4.96 6.89
CA GLU A 65 -15.01 -5.52 8.16
C GLU A 65 -15.72 -6.85 8.43
N PHE A 66 -15.09 -7.68 9.25
CA PHE A 66 -15.55 -9.03 9.55
C PHE A 66 -16.03 -9.13 11.00
N PRO A 67 -16.92 -10.09 11.32
CA PRO A 67 -17.32 -10.32 12.71
C PRO A 67 -16.17 -10.95 13.51
N PRO A 68 -16.15 -10.80 14.85
CA PRO A 68 -15.10 -11.38 15.72
C PRO A 68 -14.92 -12.89 15.56
N SER A 69 -16.00 -13.61 15.23
CA SER A 69 -15.96 -15.06 15.00
C SER A 69 -15.20 -15.47 13.73
N ALA A 70 -14.89 -14.53 12.85
CA ALA A 70 -14.12 -14.77 11.63
C ALA A 70 -12.62 -14.60 11.83
N ILE A 71 -12.15 -14.17 13.01
CA ILE A 71 -10.71 -14.00 13.27
C ILE A 71 -10.00 -15.34 13.16
N GLU A 72 -8.89 -15.34 12.41
CA GLU A 72 -8.03 -16.50 12.15
C GLU A 72 -6.67 -16.31 12.86
N PRO A 73 -6.53 -16.69 14.15
CA PRO A 73 -5.37 -16.34 14.97
C PRO A 73 -4.04 -16.79 14.41
N GLU A 74 -4.00 -17.98 13.77
CA GLU A 74 -2.79 -18.65 13.28
C GLU A 74 -2.55 -18.44 11.77
N ALA A 75 -3.49 -17.80 11.04
CA ALA A 75 -3.38 -17.66 9.60
C ALA A 75 -2.44 -16.52 9.18
N LEU A 76 -2.13 -15.57 10.08
CA LEU A 76 -1.20 -14.48 9.80
C LEU A 76 0.23 -14.99 9.86
N LEU A 77 0.83 -15.23 8.70
CA LEU A 77 2.23 -15.61 8.61
C LEU A 77 3.15 -14.44 8.96
N VAL A 78 4.27 -14.75 9.60
CA VAL A 78 5.26 -13.76 10.03
C VAL A 78 6.43 -13.77 9.06
N ASN A 79 6.64 -12.64 8.37
CA ASN A 79 7.80 -12.40 7.53
C ASN A 79 8.66 -11.31 8.16
N THR A 80 9.98 -11.43 8.02
CA THR A 80 10.96 -10.45 8.53
C THR A 80 11.89 -10.06 7.37
N PHE A 81 12.21 -8.77 7.26
CA PHE A 81 13.08 -8.26 6.20
C PHE A 81 14.53 -8.76 6.38
N ASP A 82 15.13 -8.48 7.51
CA ASP A 82 16.52 -8.88 7.84
C ASP A 82 16.56 -9.60 9.19
N PHE A 83 16.15 -8.93 10.24
CA PHE A 83 16.10 -9.46 11.60
C PHE A 83 14.86 -8.97 12.35
N THR A 84 14.52 -9.63 13.45
CA THR A 84 13.44 -9.20 14.36
C THR A 84 14.00 -8.26 15.42
N PRO A 85 13.75 -6.94 15.33
CA PRO A 85 14.31 -5.98 16.28
C PRO A 85 13.70 -6.12 17.68
N GLN A 86 14.54 -6.03 18.70
CA GLN A 86 14.11 -5.97 20.11
C GLN A 86 14.04 -4.51 20.55
N ILE A 87 12.86 -3.92 20.46
CA ILE A 87 12.65 -2.50 20.76
C ILE A 87 12.10 -2.38 22.19
N ASN A 88 12.74 -1.57 23.03
CA ASN A 88 12.21 -1.26 24.35
C ASN A 88 11.09 -0.21 24.25
N PRO A 89 9.81 -0.56 24.55
CA PRO A 89 8.69 0.36 24.43
C PRO A 89 8.82 1.61 25.32
N ALA A 90 9.52 1.51 26.44
CA ALA A 90 9.68 2.63 27.38
C ALA A 90 10.57 3.76 26.82
N THR A 91 11.52 3.42 25.96
CA THR A 91 12.43 4.40 25.33
C THR A 91 12.09 4.66 23.87
N PHE A 92 11.14 3.92 23.32
CA PHE A 92 10.70 4.08 21.93
C PHE A 92 10.13 5.47 21.66
N ARG A 93 10.44 6.01 20.48
CA ARG A 93 9.84 7.22 19.94
C ARG A 93 9.48 7.02 18.47
N LEU A 94 8.22 7.30 18.14
CA LEU A 94 7.78 7.45 16.75
C LEU A 94 8.01 8.91 16.34
N LYS A 95 8.82 9.11 15.31
CA LYS A 95 9.08 10.44 14.74
C LYS A 95 8.20 10.70 13.54
N ILE A 96 7.67 11.91 13.41
CA ILE A 96 7.01 12.38 12.19
C ILE A 96 7.63 13.73 11.82
N ASN A 97 8.19 13.81 10.62
CA ASN A 97 8.94 14.97 10.15
C ASN A 97 8.80 15.17 8.62
N GLY A 98 9.76 15.90 8.02
CA GLY A 98 9.75 16.25 6.61
C GLY A 98 9.05 17.58 6.35
N GLU A 99 8.19 17.63 5.34
CA GLU A 99 7.45 18.86 4.97
C GLU A 99 6.24 19.09 5.88
N VAL A 100 6.49 19.30 7.16
CA VAL A 100 5.50 19.58 8.21
C VAL A 100 5.78 20.92 8.89
N ASN A 101 4.75 21.51 9.52
CA ASN A 101 4.89 22.73 10.32
C ASN A 101 5.25 22.42 11.77
N ASN A 102 4.92 21.21 12.25
CA ASN A 102 5.16 20.77 13.62
C ASN A 102 5.76 19.35 13.64
N PRO A 103 7.09 19.20 13.50
CA PRO A 103 7.75 17.91 13.67
C PRO A 103 7.51 17.36 15.08
N ILE A 104 7.10 16.10 15.18
CA ILE A 104 6.75 15.45 16.45
C ILE A 104 7.58 14.20 16.71
N SER A 105 7.72 13.87 18.01
CA SER A 105 8.38 12.66 18.48
C SER A 105 7.58 12.12 19.67
N LEU A 106 6.79 11.07 19.45
CA LEU A 106 5.83 10.53 20.41
C LEU A 106 6.33 9.22 21.03
N SER A 107 6.18 9.12 22.35
CA SER A 107 6.34 7.86 23.07
C SER A 107 5.17 6.93 22.87
N MET A 108 5.30 5.65 23.19
CA MET A 108 4.16 4.74 23.20
C MET A 108 3.07 5.17 24.18
N VAL A 109 3.44 5.75 25.31
CA VAL A 109 2.45 6.27 26.30
C VAL A 109 1.60 7.40 25.70
N GLU A 110 2.23 8.37 25.02
CA GLU A 110 1.51 9.45 24.34
C GLU A 110 0.61 8.93 23.23
N ILE A 111 1.09 7.97 22.43
CA ILE A 111 0.29 7.34 21.37
C ILE A 111 -0.92 6.59 21.95
N GLN A 112 -0.73 5.84 23.04
CA GLN A 112 -1.80 5.06 23.68
C GLN A 112 -2.84 5.92 24.42
N GLN A 113 -2.55 7.19 24.70
CA GLN A 113 -3.51 8.17 25.23
C GLN A 113 -4.42 8.73 24.14
N MET A 114 -4.08 8.57 22.87
CA MET A 114 -4.94 8.97 21.76
C MET A 114 -6.12 8.00 21.58
N PRO A 115 -7.20 8.40 20.87
CA PRO A 115 -8.36 7.54 20.66
C PRO A 115 -7.98 6.20 20.02
N LEU A 116 -8.32 5.09 20.67
CA LEU A 116 -8.13 3.75 20.13
C LEU A 116 -9.16 3.49 19.03
N SER A 117 -8.69 3.18 17.85
CA SER A 117 -9.48 2.62 16.76
C SER A 117 -9.18 1.13 16.59
N SER A 118 -10.22 0.32 16.34
CA SER A 118 -10.07 -1.11 16.11
C SER A 118 -10.86 -1.53 14.89
N MET A 119 -10.30 -2.44 14.08
CA MET A 119 -10.94 -2.97 12.88
C MET A 119 -10.61 -4.45 12.71
N ILE A 120 -11.57 -5.26 12.25
CA ILE A 120 -11.36 -6.67 11.90
C ILE A 120 -11.39 -6.76 10.39
N ILE A 121 -10.24 -6.96 9.79
CA ILE A 121 -10.05 -6.86 8.34
C ILE A 121 -9.35 -8.10 7.78
N ARG A 122 -9.46 -8.28 6.46
CA ARG A 122 -8.63 -9.23 5.74
C ARG A 122 -7.27 -8.59 5.44
N HIS A 123 -6.21 -9.13 6.03
CA HIS A 123 -4.83 -8.84 5.69
C HIS A 123 -4.41 -9.73 4.52
N VAL A 124 -4.07 -9.16 3.38
CA VAL A 124 -3.76 -9.90 2.15
C VAL A 124 -2.28 -9.75 1.83
N CYS A 125 -1.59 -10.86 1.65
CA CYS A 125 -0.18 -10.88 1.23
C CYS A 125 -0.06 -11.11 -0.28
N VAL A 126 0.97 -10.52 -0.90
CA VAL A 126 1.32 -10.75 -2.30
C VAL A 126 1.73 -12.21 -2.59
N GLU A 127 2.16 -12.94 -1.57
CA GLU A 127 2.49 -14.38 -1.63
C GLU A 127 1.26 -15.29 -1.82
N GLY A 128 0.04 -14.74 -1.91
CA GLY A 128 -1.19 -15.49 -2.19
C GLY A 128 -1.93 -16.01 -0.95
N TRP A 129 -1.51 -15.66 0.27
CA TRP A 129 -2.26 -15.95 1.49
C TRP A 129 -2.97 -14.71 2.04
N ALA A 130 -3.99 -14.94 2.84
CA ALA A 130 -4.69 -13.89 3.56
C ALA A 130 -5.10 -14.40 4.95
N ALA A 131 -5.28 -13.45 5.89
CA ALA A 131 -5.76 -13.74 7.23
C ALA A 131 -6.76 -12.67 7.68
N ILE A 132 -7.81 -13.08 8.39
CA ILE A 132 -8.74 -12.16 9.07
C ILE A 132 -8.16 -11.86 10.45
N VAL A 133 -7.81 -10.59 10.68
CA VAL A 133 -7.09 -10.14 11.87
C VAL A 133 -7.76 -8.90 12.42
N GLN A 134 -7.87 -8.80 13.74
CA GLN A 134 -8.22 -7.56 14.41
C GLN A 134 -6.97 -6.75 14.69
N TRP A 135 -6.90 -5.54 14.14
CA TRP A 135 -5.87 -4.55 14.47
C TRP A 135 -6.46 -3.47 15.36
N GLY A 136 -5.70 -3.07 16.38
CA GLY A 136 -6.04 -1.95 17.25
C GLY A 136 -4.88 -0.96 17.34
N GLY A 137 -5.20 0.35 17.29
CA GLY A 137 -4.19 1.41 17.32
C GLY A 137 -4.78 2.77 17.10
N VAL A 138 -3.95 3.74 16.74
CA VAL A 138 -4.35 5.10 16.41
C VAL A 138 -4.49 5.22 14.89
N GLN A 139 -5.49 5.95 14.42
CA GLN A 139 -5.60 6.27 12.99
C GLN A 139 -4.39 7.12 12.58
N LEU A 140 -3.70 6.71 11.51
CA LEU A 140 -2.51 7.41 11.06
C LEU A 140 -2.81 8.89 10.75
N ARG A 141 -4.00 9.19 10.19
CA ARG A 141 -4.41 10.57 9.92
C ARG A 141 -4.38 11.49 11.14
N GLU A 142 -4.66 10.97 12.35
CA GLU A 142 -4.63 11.78 13.58
C GLU A 142 -3.19 12.15 13.94
N LEU A 143 -2.26 11.22 13.79
CA LEU A 143 -0.84 11.50 13.97
C LEU A 143 -0.31 12.49 12.93
N LEU A 144 -0.74 12.35 11.67
CA LEU A 144 -0.38 13.29 10.60
C LEU A 144 -0.93 14.69 10.88
N GLN A 145 -2.16 14.82 11.38
CA GLN A 145 -2.76 16.11 11.76
C GLN A 145 -1.96 16.82 12.86
N LEU A 146 -1.45 16.08 13.86
CA LEU A 146 -0.57 16.65 14.89
C LEU A 146 0.72 17.23 14.30
N ALA A 147 1.26 16.59 13.28
CA ALA A 147 2.47 17.07 12.60
C ALA A 147 2.21 18.27 11.67
N GLN A 148 0.95 18.56 11.33
CA GLN A 148 0.56 19.68 10.46
C GLN A 148 1.29 19.66 9.10
N PRO A 149 0.98 18.69 8.22
CA PRO A 149 1.58 18.63 6.88
C PRO A 149 1.37 19.93 6.11
N LYS A 150 2.38 20.33 5.34
CA LYS A 150 2.21 21.43 4.40
C LYS A 150 1.28 21.02 3.25
N ASP A 151 0.58 21.96 2.65
CA ASP A 151 -0.39 21.70 1.57
C ASP A 151 0.24 21.04 0.32
N THR A 152 1.56 21.15 0.19
CA THR A 152 2.34 20.52 -0.88
C THR A 152 2.59 19.04 -0.69
N VAL A 153 2.42 18.49 0.53
CA VAL A 153 2.69 17.07 0.82
C VAL A 153 1.79 16.16 0.01
N ARG A 154 2.38 15.10 -0.56
CA ARG A 154 1.70 14.08 -1.37
C ARG A 154 2.03 12.66 -0.96
N TYR A 155 3.12 12.44 -0.22
CA TYR A 155 3.65 11.13 0.13
C TYR A 155 4.06 11.04 1.59
N ALA A 156 3.90 9.83 2.16
CA ALA A 156 4.39 9.46 3.47
C ALA A 156 5.40 8.31 3.32
N TYR A 157 6.61 8.49 3.81
CA TYR A 157 7.67 7.49 3.86
C TYR A 157 7.75 6.89 5.26
N PHE A 158 7.86 5.57 5.33
CA PHE A 158 7.94 4.81 6.56
C PHE A 158 9.32 4.16 6.67
N GLN A 159 10.01 4.40 7.78
CA GLN A 159 11.26 3.75 8.10
C GLN A 159 11.05 2.82 9.30
N SER A 160 11.54 1.59 9.18
CA SER A 160 11.45 0.54 10.20
C SER A 160 12.78 0.30 10.90
N ALA A 161 12.74 -0.26 12.11
CA ALA A 161 13.92 -0.52 12.91
C ALA A 161 14.82 -1.66 12.38
N ASP A 162 14.26 -2.55 11.55
CA ASP A 162 14.99 -3.61 10.84
C ASP A 162 15.63 -3.15 9.51
N GLY A 163 15.51 -1.86 9.19
CA GLY A 163 15.99 -1.28 7.94
C GLY A 163 15.00 -1.34 6.78
N TYR A 164 13.82 -1.98 6.96
CA TYR A 164 12.76 -1.94 5.96
C TYR A 164 12.27 -0.50 5.76
N TYR A 165 11.95 -0.16 4.53
CA TYR A 165 11.40 1.15 4.17
C TYR A 165 10.31 1.00 3.12
N ASP A 166 9.36 1.92 3.15
CA ASP A 166 8.22 1.95 2.22
C ASP A 166 7.69 3.37 2.07
N SER A 167 6.87 3.60 1.06
CA SER A 167 6.18 4.87 0.87
C SER A 167 4.76 4.68 0.35
N TRP A 168 3.86 5.55 0.78
CA TRP A 168 2.47 5.59 0.37
C TRP A 168 2.10 6.98 -0.15
N ASP A 169 1.07 7.05 -1.00
CA ASP A 169 0.38 8.30 -1.24
C ASP A 169 -0.31 8.79 0.04
N LEU A 170 -0.40 10.11 0.19
CA LEU A 170 -0.97 10.73 1.40
C LEU A 170 -2.44 10.36 1.61
N ALA A 171 -3.22 10.17 0.54
CA ALA A 171 -4.64 9.83 0.64
C ALA A 171 -4.84 8.42 1.24
N SER A 172 -4.02 7.45 0.85
CA SER A 172 -3.99 6.11 1.46
C SER A 172 -3.50 6.16 2.91
N ALA A 173 -2.46 6.95 3.21
CA ALA A 173 -1.96 7.14 4.57
C ALA A 173 -3.02 7.77 5.50
N ALA A 174 -3.81 8.72 4.98
CA ALA A 174 -4.88 9.40 5.72
C ALA A 174 -6.23 8.64 5.69
N HIS A 175 -6.30 7.46 5.07
CA HIS A 175 -7.53 6.69 5.00
C HIS A 175 -8.05 6.30 6.40
N PRO A 176 -9.38 6.33 6.65
CA PRO A 176 -9.95 6.02 7.96
C PRO A 176 -9.55 4.67 8.55
N GLN A 177 -9.28 3.67 7.70
CA GLN A 177 -8.86 2.33 8.11
C GLN A 177 -7.33 2.12 7.98
N THR A 178 -6.53 3.19 7.95
CA THR A 178 -5.08 3.09 8.07
C THR A 178 -4.67 3.40 9.51
N LEU A 179 -4.13 2.39 10.21
CA LEU A 179 -3.74 2.47 11.61
C LEU A 179 -2.23 2.38 11.80
N MET A 180 -1.73 3.13 12.76
CA MET A 180 -0.51 2.78 13.49
C MET A 180 -0.92 1.85 14.63
N ALA A 181 -0.87 0.55 14.35
CA ALA A 181 -1.38 -0.50 15.23
C ALA A 181 -0.35 -0.90 16.29
N TYR A 182 -0.81 -1.06 17.52
CA TYR A 182 -0.04 -1.58 18.66
C TYR A 182 -0.75 -2.76 19.36
N GLN A 183 -1.90 -3.21 18.82
CA GLN A 183 -2.63 -4.39 19.26
C GLN A 183 -2.98 -5.30 18.06
N LYS A 184 -2.97 -6.61 18.32
CA LYS A 184 -3.47 -7.66 17.43
C LYS A 184 -4.43 -8.56 18.22
N ASN A 185 -5.64 -8.79 17.69
CA ASN A 185 -6.68 -9.62 18.31
C ASN A 185 -6.96 -9.25 19.78
N GLY A 186 -7.01 -7.93 20.07
CA GLY A 186 -7.26 -7.40 21.41
C GLY A 186 -6.09 -7.51 22.39
N GLN A 187 -4.94 -8.01 21.97
CA GLN A 187 -3.72 -8.13 22.78
C GLN A 187 -2.62 -7.20 22.29
N PRO A 188 -1.68 -6.77 23.13
CA PRO A 188 -0.48 -6.07 22.67
C PRO A 188 0.23 -6.85 21.56
N LEU A 189 0.86 -6.14 20.62
CA LEU A 189 1.63 -6.79 19.56
C LEU A 189 2.77 -7.63 20.14
N SER A 190 2.96 -8.83 19.59
CA SER A 190 4.21 -9.56 19.77
C SER A 190 5.34 -8.88 19.00
N VAL A 191 6.58 -9.16 19.37
CA VAL A 191 7.77 -8.64 18.70
C VAL A 191 7.72 -8.98 17.21
N ASP A 192 7.45 -10.23 16.85
CA ASP A 192 7.40 -10.70 15.46
C ASP A 192 6.28 -10.03 14.63
N ASN A 193 5.22 -9.60 15.27
CA ASN A 193 4.13 -8.89 14.60
C ASN A 193 4.38 -7.37 14.50
N GLY A 194 5.54 -6.87 14.95
CA GLY A 194 5.95 -5.47 14.75
C GLY A 194 5.84 -4.59 16.01
N ALA A 195 5.90 -5.16 17.23
CA ALA A 195 5.91 -4.35 18.45
C ALA A 195 7.14 -3.39 18.48
N PRO A 196 6.97 -2.16 18.99
CA PRO A 196 5.81 -1.68 19.69
C PRO A 196 4.69 -1.13 18.79
N ILE A 197 4.97 -0.85 17.52
CA ILE A 197 3.99 -0.25 16.60
C ILE A 197 4.27 -0.64 15.15
N ARG A 198 3.19 -0.84 14.38
CA ARG A 198 3.25 -1.18 12.97
C ARG A 198 2.17 -0.47 12.15
N LEU A 199 2.36 -0.42 10.84
CA LEU A 199 1.31 0.00 9.92
C LEU A 199 0.34 -1.16 9.67
N ALA A 200 -0.97 -0.89 9.66
CA ALA A 200 -2.02 -1.85 9.33
C ALA A 200 -3.14 -1.17 8.53
N SER A 201 -3.54 -1.78 7.42
CA SER A 201 -4.61 -1.24 6.56
C SER A 201 -5.20 -2.31 5.66
N PRO A 202 -6.54 -2.32 5.40
CA PRO A 202 -7.16 -3.24 4.47
C PRO A 202 -7.00 -2.84 3.00
N ILE A 203 -6.56 -1.61 2.71
CA ILE A 203 -6.53 -1.05 1.36
C ILE A 203 -5.20 -1.22 0.65
N LYS A 204 -4.23 -1.87 1.29
CA LYS A 204 -2.89 -2.12 0.72
C LYS A 204 -2.46 -3.56 1.01
N LEU A 205 -1.74 -4.14 0.06
CA LEU A 205 -1.12 -5.46 0.24
C LEU A 205 -0.16 -5.49 1.43
N GLY A 206 0.09 -6.68 1.96
CA GLY A 206 0.83 -6.90 3.20
C GLY A 206 2.26 -6.33 3.21
N TYR A 207 2.97 -6.36 2.07
CA TYR A 207 4.31 -5.77 1.98
C TYR A 207 4.32 -4.24 2.15
N LYS A 208 3.19 -3.57 1.91
CA LYS A 208 3.04 -2.14 2.20
C LYS A 208 2.86 -1.83 3.68
N GLN A 209 2.64 -2.82 4.53
CA GLN A 209 2.29 -2.64 5.93
C GLN A 209 3.52 -2.82 6.83
N SER A 210 4.41 -1.82 6.81
CA SER A 210 5.69 -1.79 7.54
C SER A 210 5.53 -2.12 9.02
N LYS A 211 6.38 -3.02 9.54
CA LYS A 211 6.50 -3.38 10.95
C LYS A 211 7.59 -2.53 11.63
N TRP A 212 7.55 -2.43 12.95
CA TRP A 212 8.57 -1.72 13.74
C TRP A 212 8.86 -0.31 13.25
N VAL A 213 7.81 0.44 12.87
CA VAL A 213 7.96 1.78 12.31
C VAL A 213 8.53 2.74 13.35
N THR A 214 9.64 3.38 13.01
CA THR A 214 10.34 4.34 13.88
C THR A 214 10.19 5.77 13.41
N GLU A 215 9.98 5.97 12.10
CA GLU A 215 9.92 7.30 11.52
C GLU A 215 8.95 7.35 10.35
N ILE A 216 8.24 8.46 10.24
CA ILE A 216 7.37 8.82 9.12
C ILE A 216 7.84 10.17 8.58
N THR A 217 8.28 10.20 7.32
CA THR A 217 8.73 11.42 6.65
C THR A 217 7.73 11.84 5.59
N LEU A 218 7.19 13.05 5.69
CA LEU A 218 6.22 13.59 4.74
C LEU A 218 6.90 14.41 3.66
N THR A 219 6.55 14.17 2.38
CA THR A 219 7.19 14.83 1.24
C THR A 219 6.20 15.23 0.16
N SER A 220 6.54 16.25 -0.62
CA SER A 220 5.78 16.67 -1.81
C SER A 220 6.13 15.86 -3.06
N LYS A 221 7.26 15.14 -3.05
CA LYS A 221 7.76 14.37 -4.19
C LYS A 221 7.98 12.91 -3.81
N LEU A 222 7.65 12.01 -4.74
CA LEU A 222 8.06 10.62 -4.64
C LEU A 222 9.58 10.54 -4.86
N LEU A 223 10.28 10.00 -3.85
CA LEU A 223 11.74 9.86 -3.89
C LEU A 223 12.14 8.67 -4.78
N PRO A 224 13.38 8.61 -5.27
CA PRO A 224 13.86 7.49 -6.10
C PRO A 224 13.76 6.12 -5.40
N LYS A 225 14.03 6.06 -4.09
CA LYS A 225 13.77 4.87 -3.26
C LYS A 225 12.32 4.91 -2.80
N LYS A 226 11.46 4.13 -3.47
CA LYS A 226 10.01 4.13 -3.21
C LYS A 226 9.62 3.21 -2.06
N GLY A 227 10.32 2.12 -1.91
CA GLY A 227 10.12 1.04 -0.95
C GLY A 227 11.03 -0.12 -1.29
N TYR A 228 11.27 -1.02 -0.34
CA TYR A 228 12.18 -2.14 -0.56
C TYR A 228 11.70 -3.04 -1.71
N TRP A 229 10.45 -3.47 -1.70
CA TRP A 229 9.90 -4.35 -2.72
C TRP A 229 9.66 -3.62 -4.04
N GLU A 230 9.29 -2.35 -3.99
CA GLU A 230 9.11 -1.51 -5.17
C GLU A 230 10.44 -1.30 -5.91
N ASP A 231 11.53 -1.16 -5.19
CA ASP A 231 12.88 -1.08 -5.77
C ASP A 231 13.32 -2.42 -6.39
N GLN A 232 12.64 -3.53 -6.02
CA GLN A 232 12.76 -4.86 -6.67
C GLN A 232 11.74 -5.08 -7.80
N GLY A 233 10.92 -4.07 -8.15
CA GLY A 233 9.97 -4.12 -9.26
C GLY A 233 8.53 -4.48 -8.89
N TYR A 234 8.20 -4.52 -7.60
CA TYR A 234 6.81 -4.66 -7.15
C TYR A 234 6.02 -3.36 -7.37
N GLU A 235 4.70 -3.48 -7.48
CA GLU A 235 3.81 -2.34 -7.69
C GLU A 235 3.84 -1.36 -6.50
N TRP A 236 4.08 -0.09 -6.79
CA TRP A 236 4.20 0.92 -5.74
C TRP A 236 2.87 1.22 -5.02
N TYR A 237 1.78 1.34 -5.78
CA TYR A 237 0.48 1.66 -5.17
C TYR A 237 -0.09 0.48 -4.39
N ALA A 238 -0.05 -0.72 -4.97
CA ALA A 238 -0.45 -1.99 -4.36
C ALA A 238 -1.80 -1.94 -3.63
N GLY A 239 -2.78 -1.30 -4.25
CA GLY A 239 -4.14 -1.16 -3.76
C GLY A 239 -4.95 -2.47 -3.79
N LEU A 240 -5.98 -2.57 -2.93
CA LEU A 240 -6.92 -3.68 -2.83
C LEU A 240 -8.35 -3.21 -3.05
#